data_ccd79c5be952271282d1fd44ed9a17df
#
_entry.id   ccd79c5be952271282d1fd44ed9a17df
#
_cell.length_a   1.000
_cell.length_b   1.000
_cell.length_c   1.000
_cell.angle_alpha   90.00
_cell.angle_beta   90.00
_cell.angle_gamma   90.00
#
_symmetry.space_group_name_H-M   'P 1'
#
loop_
_entity.id
_entity.type
_entity.pdbx_description
1 polymer ?
#
loop_
_entity_poly.entity_id
_entity_poly.type
_entity_poly.pdbx_seq_one_letter_code
_entity_poly.pdbx_strand_id
1 'polypeptide(L)'
;MTRVAHFLFVALMLMSPAVASAGPAEDANAVVDQWSAAYGGNVPENIAKQYWSDAILLGTVSPVISEGTEAIVTYFTPTKGSGNKNAIDERRTIVVNDSAVVVAGFYTFTRMVDGKATPAPSRFTMLITKRGDEWRIAHHHSSPHVLPKN
;
A
#
# COMPACT_ATOMS: atom_id res chain seq x y z
N MET A 1 74.56 6.91 5.61
CA MET A 1 73.67 6.83 4.41
C MET A 1 72.33 6.30 4.87
N THR A 2 71.37 7.19 5.19
CA THR A 2 70.10 6.83 5.79
C THR A 2 69.05 6.90 4.68
N ARG A 3 68.45 5.76 4.31
CA ARG A 3 67.36 5.68 3.31
C ARG A 3 66.03 5.92 4.02
N VAL A 4 65.34 7.01 3.68
CA VAL A 4 63.97 7.32 4.09
C VAL A 4 63.02 6.63 3.12
N ALA A 5 62.26 5.67 3.59
CA ALA A 5 61.21 5.01 2.82
C ALA A 5 59.93 5.85 2.91
N HIS A 6 59.40 6.35 1.78
CA HIS A 6 58.10 7.02 1.69
C HIS A 6 57.03 5.97 1.49
N PHE A 7 56.16 5.81 2.50
CA PHE A 7 54.93 5.03 2.36
C PHE A 7 53.83 5.91 1.72
N LEU A 8 53.43 5.56 0.52
CA LEU A 8 52.30 6.17 -0.19
C LEU A 8 51.00 5.53 0.34
N PHE A 9 50.23 6.27 1.11
CA PHE A 9 48.91 5.81 1.59
C PHE A 9 47.89 6.12 0.47
N VAL A 10 47.47 5.11 -0.27
CA VAL A 10 46.35 5.22 -1.23
C VAL A 10 45.06 5.06 -0.48
N ALA A 11 44.34 6.16 -0.23
CA ALA A 11 42.99 6.13 0.33
C ALA A 11 42.00 5.67 -0.75
N LEU A 12 41.51 4.42 -0.63
CA LEU A 12 40.47 3.87 -1.46
C LEU A 12 39.12 4.44 -0.98
N MET A 13 38.58 5.45 -1.69
CA MET A 13 37.25 5.95 -1.44
C MET A 13 36.21 4.92 -1.90
N LEU A 14 35.58 4.23 -0.98
CA LEU A 14 34.40 3.39 -1.24
C LEU A 14 33.22 4.31 -1.57
N MET A 15 32.93 4.49 -2.85
CA MET A 15 31.68 5.07 -3.31
C MET A 15 30.56 4.08 -3.02
N SER A 16 29.79 4.30 -1.96
CA SER A 16 28.51 3.61 -1.76
C SER A 16 27.57 4.00 -2.91
N PRO A 17 26.94 3.04 -3.60
CA PRO A 17 25.94 3.37 -4.60
C PRO A 17 24.78 4.09 -3.89
N ALA A 18 24.49 5.32 -4.32
CA ALA A 18 23.26 5.99 -3.93
C ALA A 18 22.09 5.14 -4.48
N VAL A 19 21.33 4.52 -3.59
CA VAL A 19 20.04 3.92 -3.96
C VAL A 19 19.18 5.09 -4.45
N ALA A 20 18.89 5.12 -5.75
CA ALA A 20 17.96 6.09 -6.29
C ALA A 20 16.63 5.93 -5.56
N SER A 21 16.18 6.95 -4.81
CA SER A 21 14.85 6.98 -4.24
C SER A 21 13.85 6.91 -5.40
N ALA A 22 12.94 5.95 -5.36
CA ALA A 22 11.78 5.96 -6.23
C ALA A 22 11.04 7.30 -6.00
N GLY A 23 10.40 7.85 -7.05
CA GLY A 23 9.66 9.10 -6.89
C GLY A 23 8.37 8.89 -6.07
N PRO A 24 7.71 9.99 -5.64
CA PRO A 24 6.48 9.90 -4.83
C PRO A 24 5.38 9.04 -5.46
N ALA A 25 5.28 9.03 -6.80
CA ALA A 25 4.31 8.21 -7.53
C ALA A 25 4.61 6.71 -7.39
N GLU A 26 5.87 6.32 -7.55
CA GLU A 26 6.33 4.95 -7.44
C GLU A 26 6.18 4.43 -6.01
N ASP A 27 6.58 5.25 -5.01
CA ASP A 27 6.46 4.91 -3.59
C ASP A 27 4.98 4.70 -3.20
N ALA A 28 4.09 5.59 -3.63
CA ALA A 28 2.66 5.47 -3.35
C ALA A 28 2.03 4.24 -4.05
N ASN A 29 2.42 3.96 -5.30
CA ASN A 29 1.96 2.77 -6.01
C ASN A 29 2.43 1.48 -5.33
N ALA A 30 3.64 1.46 -4.78
CA ALA A 30 4.15 0.33 -4.01
C ALA A 30 3.31 0.07 -2.74
N VAL A 31 2.81 1.14 -2.06
CA VAL A 31 1.90 0.99 -0.92
C VAL A 31 0.58 0.33 -1.33
N VAL A 32 0.01 0.70 -2.50
CA VAL A 32 -1.22 0.06 -3.01
C VAL A 32 -0.99 -1.42 -3.30
N ASP A 33 0.15 -1.77 -3.91
CA ASP A 33 0.51 -3.16 -4.21
C ASP A 33 0.72 -3.97 -2.93
N GLN A 34 1.40 -3.41 -1.92
CA GLN A 34 1.59 -4.01 -0.60
C GLN A 34 0.26 -4.21 0.12
N TRP A 35 -0.67 -3.25 0.04
CA TRP A 35 -2.01 -3.38 0.59
C TRP A 35 -2.78 -4.54 -0.07
N SER A 36 -2.76 -4.63 -1.38
CA SER A 36 -3.41 -5.72 -2.13
C SER A 36 -2.84 -7.09 -1.75
N ALA A 37 -1.51 -7.19 -1.63
CA ALA A 37 -0.83 -8.40 -1.18
C ALA A 37 -1.20 -8.77 0.28
N ALA A 38 -1.21 -7.77 1.19
CA ALA A 38 -1.59 -7.96 2.59
C ALA A 38 -3.05 -8.44 2.72
N TYR A 39 -3.97 -7.89 1.91
CA TYR A 39 -5.36 -8.34 1.85
C TYR A 39 -5.43 -9.84 1.47
N GLY A 40 -4.68 -10.25 0.45
CA GLY A 40 -4.59 -11.63 0.01
C GLY A 40 -3.99 -12.60 1.05
N GLY A 41 -3.26 -12.07 2.02
CA GLY A 41 -2.73 -12.82 3.17
C GLY A 41 -3.78 -13.18 4.22
N ASN A 42 -4.93 -12.51 4.22
CA ASN A 42 -6.06 -12.74 5.12
C ASN A 42 -5.73 -12.62 6.62
N VAL A 43 -4.81 -11.71 6.97
CA VAL A 43 -4.46 -11.35 8.35
C VAL A 43 -4.82 -9.88 8.57
N PRO A 44 -5.91 -9.57 9.30
CA PRO A 44 -6.43 -8.21 9.47
C PRO A 44 -5.39 -7.20 9.96
N GLU A 45 -4.53 -7.60 10.90
CA GLU A 45 -3.48 -6.77 11.46
C GLU A 45 -2.42 -6.39 10.41
N ASN A 46 -2.11 -7.29 9.47
CA ASN A 46 -1.16 -7.01 8.39
C ASN A 46 -1.75 -6.08 7.33
N ILE A 47 -3.06 -6.15 7.11
CA ILE A 47 -3.76 -5.19 6.24
C ILE A 47 -3.75 -3.81 6.90
N ALA A 48 -4.09 -3.73 8.19
CA ALA A 48 -4.14 -2.49 8.94
C ALA A 48 -2.76 -1.78 9.06
N LYS A 49 -1.65 -2.53 9.04
CA LYS A 49 -0.28 -1.97 9.04
C LYS A 49 0.02 -1.10 7.80
N GLN A 50 -0.73 -1.23 6.72
CA GLN A 50 -0.57 -0.40 5.53
C GLN A 50 -1.16 1.01 5.72
N TYR A 51 -1.89 1.24 6.82
CA TYR A 51 -2.53 2.50 7.17
C TYR A 51 -1.76 3.23 8.27
N TRP A 52 -1.87 4.56 8.29
CA TRP A 52 -1.48 5.34 9.46
C TRP A 52 -2.44 5.04 10.62
N SER A 53 -1.96 5.25 11.85
CA SER A 53 -2.74 5.01 13.07
C SER A 53 -3.97 5.92 13.22
N ASP A 54 -4.02 7.02 12.48
CA ASP A 54 -5.12 7.99 12.41
C ASP A 54 -5.85 7.96 11.05
N ALA A 55 -5.64 6.91 10.24
CA ALA A 55 -6.24 6.79 8.93
C ALA A 55 -7.76 6.62 8.99
N ILE A 56 -8.43 7.06 7.91
CA ILE A 56 -9.87 6.92 7.72
C ILE A 56 -10.15 5.95 6.58
N LEU A 57 -10.97 4.95 6.85
CA LEU A 57 -11.45 3.98 5.85
C LEU A 57 -12.97 4.04 5.72
N LEU A 58 -13.44 4.26 4.49
CA LEU A 58 -14.82 4.01 4.06
C LEU A 58 -14.82 2.70 3.26
N GLY A 59 -15.11 1.60 3.95
CA GLY A 59 -15.02 0.26 3.36
C GLY A 59 -16.19 -0.05 2.42
N THR A 60 -15.95 -0.89 1.41
CA THR A 60 -16.90 -1.23 0.33
C THR A 60 -18.29 -1.64 0.81
N VAL A 61 -18.36 -2.31 1.96
CA VAL A 61 -19.60 -2.89 2.50
C VAL A 61 -19.92 -2.37 3.91
N SER A 62 -19.17 -1.41 4.41
CA SER A 62 -19.39 -0.84 5.75
C SER A 62 -20.39 0.32 5.69
N PRO A 63 -21.39 0.36 6.57
CA PRO A 63 -22.29 1.51 6.72
C PRO A 63 -21.66 2.63 7.57
N VAL A 64 -20.49 2.41 8.16
CA VAL A 64 -19.81 3.33 9.09
C VAL A 64 -18.41 3.65 8.63
N ILE A 65 -17.89 4.77 9.11
CA ILE A 65 -16.48 5.14 8.94
C ILE A 65 -15.65 4.34 9.95
N SER A 66 -14.56 3.72 9.48
CA SER A 66 -13.54 3.11 10.35
C SER A 66 -12.38 4.10 10.48
N GLU A 67 -12.15 4.61 11.69
CA GLU A 67 -11.07 5.56 11.98
C GLU A 67 -10.09 4.93 12.96
N GLY A 68 -8.81 4.98 12.60
CA GLY A 68 -7.71 4.46 13.40
C GLY A 68 -7.52 2.94 13.28
N THR A 69 -6.40 2.49 13.83
CA THR A 69 -5.92 1.10 13.66
C THR A 69 -6.93 0.06 14.13
N GLU A 70 -7.53 0.24 15.31
CA GLU A 70 -8.45 -0.75 15.89
C GLU A 70 -9.72 -0.92 15.06
N ALA A 71 -10.33 0.19 14.63
CA ALA A 71 -11.52 0.16 13.79
C ALA A 71 -11.23 -0.47 12.41
N ILE A 72 -10.04 -0.20 11.83
CA ILE A 72 -9.61 -0.78 10.56
C ILE A 72 -9.37 -2.29 10.70
N VAL A 73 -8.71 -2.76 11.77
CA VAL A 73 -8.56 -4.21 12.08
C VAL A 73 -9.94 -4.85 12.20
N THR A 74 -10.86 -4.23 12.94
CA THR A 74 -12.23 -4.72 13.10
C THR A 74 -12.95 -4.86 11.76
N TYR A 75 -12.83 -3.86 10.87
CA TYR A 75 -13.41 -3.92 9.53
C TYR A 75 -12.87 -5.11 8.71
N PHE A 76 -11.58 -5.42 8.82
CA PHE A 76 -10.98 -6.54 8.09
C PHE A 76 -11.09 -7.90 8.81
N THR A 77 -11.60 -7.97 10.04
CA THR A 77 -11.75 -9.23 10.79
C THR A 77 -12.46 -10.34 10.00
N PRO A 78 -13.52 -10.09 9.19
CA PRO A 78 -14.16 -11.12 8.39
C PRO A 78 -13.26 -11.72 7.29
N THR A 79 -12.12 -11.11 6.97
CA THR A 79 -11.16 -11.69 6.00
C THR A 79 -10.28 -12.77 6.60
N LYS A 80 -10.24 -12.90 7.95
CA LYS A 80 -9.35 -13.83 8.63
C LYS A 80 -9.57 -15.29 8.17
N GLY A 81 -8.56 -15.84 7.52
CA GLY A 81 -8.60 -17.21 7.02
C GLY A 81 -9.65 -17.49 5.92
N SER A 82 -10.24 -16.43 5.34
CA SER A 82 -11.34 -16.56 4.38
C SER A 82 -10.90 -17.09 3.00
N GLY A 83 -9.61 -16.99 2.66
CA GLY A 83 -9.10 -17.29 1.32
C GLY A 83 -9.42 -16.19 0.29
N ASN A 84 -9.99 -15.06 0.72
CA ASN A 84 -10.28 -13.92 -0.16
C ASN A 84 -9.01 -13.36 -0.79
N LYS A 85 -9.13 -12.82 -2.00
CA LYS A 85 -8.06 -12.18 -2.75
C LYS A 85 -8.46 -10.79 -3.20
N ASN A 86 -7.47 -9.98 -3.54
CA ASN A 86 -7.64 -8.70 -4.23
C ASN A 86 -6.66 -8.63 -5.38
N ALA A 87 -7.09 -8.07 -6.48
CA ALA A 87 -6.25 -7.74 -7.63
C ALA A 87 -6.55 -6.31 -8.07
N ILE A 88 -5.50 -5.53 -8.29
CA ILE A 88 -5.62 -4.19 -8.90
C ILE A 88 -5.81 -4.38 -10.40
N ASP A 89 -6.93 -3.90 -10.94
CA ASP A 89 -7.27 -4.02 -12.35
C ASP A 89 -6.72 -2.84 -13.15
N GLU A 90 -6.93 -1.62 -12.65
CA GLU A 90 -6.49 -0.37 -13.28
C GLU A 90 -6.29 0.70 -12.20
N ARG A 91 -5.30 1.58 -12.38
CA ARG A 91 -5.11 2.72 -11.50
C ARG A 91 -4.57 3.95 -12.22
N ARG A 92 -4.83 5.12 -11.64
CA ARG A 92 -4.29 6.42 -12.00
C ARG A 92 -3.70 7.05 -10.76
N THR A 93 -2.57 7.75 -10.94
CA THR A 93 -1.81 8.35 -9.84
C THR A 93 -1.72 9.85 -10.06
N ILE A 94 -2.02 10.62 -9.01
CA ILE A 94 -1.91 12.08 -8.98
C ILE A 94 -0.95 12.44 -7.86
N VAL A 95 0.23 12.94 -8.21
CA VAL A 95 1.19 13.49 -7.24
C VAL A 95 0.69 14.88 -6.83
N VAL A 96 0.33 15.03 -5.56
CA VAL A 96 -0.11 16.32 -4.99
C VAL A 96 1.12 17.14 -4.61
N ASN A 97 2.08 16.49 -3.94
CA ASN A 97 3.39 17.03 -3.59
C ASN A 97 4.33 15.87 -3.20
N ASP A 98 5.55 16.18 -2.72
CA ASP A 98 6.58 15.20 -2.37
C ASP A 98 6.22 14.26 -1.21
N SER A 99 5.12 14.54 -0.50
CA SER A 99 4.66 13.77 0.67
C SER A 99 3.19 13.34 0.61
N ALA A 100 2.49 13.62 -0.50
CA ALA A 100 1.07 13.30 -0.66
C ALA A 100 0.74 12.92 -2.10
N VAL A 101 0.14 11.75 -2.27
CA VAL A 101 -0.24 11.18 -3.56
C VAL A 101 -1.63 10.58 -3.46
N VAL A 102 -2.46 10.83 -4.47
CA VAL A 102 -3.75 10.16 -4.65
C VAL A 102 -3.60 9.06 -5.69
N VAL A 103 -4.01 7.84 -5.33
CA VAL A 103 -4.14 6.72 -6.27
C VAL A 103 -5.60 6.31 -6.31
N ALA A 104 -6.19 6.31 -7.51
CA ALA A 104 -7.57 5.92 -7.71
C ALA A 104 -7.68 4.91 -8.86
N GLY A 105 -8.64 4.00 -8.78
CA GLY A 105 -8.79 2.98 -9.80
C GLY A 105 -9.86 1.94 -9.51
N PHE A 106 -9.68 0.82 -10.19
CA PHE A 106 -10.51 -0.35 -10.05
C PHE A 106 -9.70 -1.52 -9.52
N TYR A 107 -10.36 -2.36 -8.74
CA TYR A 107 -9.82 -3.62 -8.27
C TYR A 107 -10.95 -4.64 -8.11
N THR A 108 -10.60 -5.90 -8.18
CA THR A 108 -11.55 -6.97 -8.00
C THR A 108 -11.21 -7.76 -6.75
N PHE A 109 -12.15 -7.81 -5.80
CA PHE A 109 -12.09 -8.78 -4.73
C PHE A 109 -12.58 -10.13 -5.26
N THR A 110 -11.87 -11.19 -4.95
CA THR A 110 -12.38 -12.56 -5.10
C THR A 110 -12.77 -13.05 -3.71
N ARG A 111 -14.07 -13.23 -3.50
CA ARG A 111 -14.63 -13.73 -2.23
C ARG A 111 -14.96 -15.21 -2.35
N MET A 112 -14.68 -15.96 -1.29
CA MET A 112 -15.12 -17.34 -1.21
C MET A 112 -16.54 -17.38 -0.64
N VAL A 113 -17.52 -17.72 -1.49
CA VAL A 113 -18.95 -17.87 -1.12
C VAL A 113 -19.35 -19.31 -1.39
N ASP A 114 -19.75 -20.04 -0.37
CA ASP A 114 -20.11 -21.47 -0.45
C ASP A 114 -19.04 -22.32 -1.17
N GLY A 115 -17.76 -22.04 -0.86
CA GLY A 115 -16.62 -22.71 -1.48
C GLY A 115 -16.30 -22.30 -2.92
N LYS A 116 -17.03 -21.33 -3.49
CA LYS A 116 -16.83 -20.84 -4.85
C LYS A 116 -16.19 -19.45 -4.86
N ALA A 117 -15.18 -19.28 -5.71
CA ALA A 117 -14.56 -17.98 -5.96
C ALA A 117 -15.57 -17.07 -6.70
N THR A 118 -15.98 -16.00 -6.04
CA THR A 118 -16.97 -15.04 -6.56
C THR A 118 -16.33 -13.68 -6.71
N PRO A 119 -16.23 -13.09 -7.93
CA PRO A 119 -15.67 -11.78 -8.14
C PRO A 119 -16.63 -10.70 -7.62
N ALA A 120 -16.05 -9.66 -7.01
CA ALA A 120 -16.74 -8.46 -6.56
C ALA A 120 -15.96 -7.21 -7.02
N PRO A 121 -16.19 -6.77 -8.28
CA PRO A 121 -15.56 -5.57 -8.81
C PRO A 121 -15.87 -4.35 -7.95
N SER A 122 -14.87 -3.55 -7.70
CA SER A 122 -14.96 -2.38 -6.84
C SER A 122 -14.09 -1.25 -7.38
N ARG A 123 -14.33 -0.04 -6.93
CA ARG A 123 -13.50 1.13 -7.20
C ARG A 123 -12.87 1.62 -5.91
N PHE A 124 -11.74 2.26 -6.02
CA PHE A 124 -11.06 2.82 -4.86
C PHE A 124 -10.48 4.20 -5.13
N THR A 125 -10.30 4.94 -4.05
CA THR A 125 -9.45 6.12 -3.98
C THR A 125 -8.67 6.05 -2.67
N MET A 126 -7.35 6.12 -2.76
CA MET A 126 -6.45 6.15 -1.61
C MET A 126 -5.66 7.46 -1.63
N LEU A 127 -5.65 8.17 -0.50
CA LEU A 127 -4.65 9.20 -0.21
C LEU A 127 -3.51 8.52 0.53
N ILE A 128 -2.33 8.56 -0.05
CA ILE A 128 -1.12 7.98 0.49
C ILE A 128 -0.19 9.12 0.86
N THR A 129 0.29 9.13 2.10
CA THR A 129 1.14 10.21 2.61
C THR A 129 2.43 9.67 3.18
N LYS A 130 3.46 10.51 3.10
CA LYS A 130 4.77 10.27 3.70
C LYS A 130 4.87 10.98 5.05
N ARG A 131 5.32 10.27 6.08
CA ARG A 131 5.66 10.82 7.39
C ARG A 131 7.03 10.29 7.80
N GLY A 132 8.02 11.16 7.92
CA GLY A 132 9.41 10.74 7.99
C GLY A 132 9.83 10.05 6.70
N ASP A 133 10.34 8.82 6.80
CA ASP A 133 10.75 8.03 5.63
C ASP A 133 9.71 6.98 5.20
N GLU A 134 8.55 6.92 5.87
CA GLU A 134 7.53 5.92 5.60
C GLU A 134 6.36 6.49 4.80
N TRP A 135 5.87 5.69 3.83
CA TRP A 135 4.65 5.93 3.10
C TRP A 135 3.56 4.98 3.55
N ARG A 136 2.38 5.49 3.90
CA ARG A 136 1.20 4.68 4.27
C ARG A 136 -0.09 5.36 3.82
N ILE A 137 -1.17 4.59 3.85
CA ILE A 137 -2.53 5.07 3.52
C ILE A 137 -3.03 5.95 4.66
N ALA A 138 -3.38 7.21 4.34
CA ALA A 138 -4.04 8.14 5.25
C ALA A 138 -5.56 8.12 5.09
N HIS A 139 -6.04 7.87 3.87
CA HIS A 139 -7.46 7.73 3.58
C HIS A 139 -7.67 6.67 2.51
N HIS A 140 -8.73 5.86 2.67
CA HIS A 140 -9.14 4.87 1.68
C HIS A 140 -10.67 4.87 1.58
N HIS A 141 -11.18 5.17 0.40
CA HIS A 141 -12.58 4.96 0.04
C HIS A 141 -12.66 3.80 -0.96
N SER A 142 -13.57 2.88 -0.68
CA SER A 142 -13.94 1.78 -1.57
C SER A 142 -15.45 1.71 -1.72
N SER A 143 -15.91 1.42 -2.96
CA SER A 143 -17.32 1.20 -3.24
C SER A 143 -17.51 0.16 -4.35
N PRO A 144 -18.68 -0.48 -4.46
CA PRO A 144 -18.94 -1.41 -5.55
C PRO A 144 -18.79 -0.75 -6.92
N HIS A 145 -18.18 -1.45 -7.87
CA HIS A 145 -18.15 -1.07 -9.28
C HIS A 145 -19.27 -1.81 -10.00
N VAL A 146 -20.42 -1.15 -10.12
CA VAL A 146 -21.57 -1.72 -10.84
C VAL A 146 -21.25 -1.66 -12.35
N LEU A 147 -21.04 -2.82 -12.95
CA LEU A 147 -20.85 -2.95 -14.38
C LEU A 147 -22.21 -2.86 -15.09
N PRO A 148 -22.27 -2.32 -16.34
CA PRO A 148 -23.49 -2.37 -17.14
C PRO A 148 -23.96 -3.82 -17.28
N LYS A 149 -25.28 -4.05 -17.21
CA LYS A 149 -25.86 -5.34 -17.59
C LYS A 149 -25.86 -5.40 -19.12
N ASN A 150 -25.15 -6.37 -19.66
CA ASN A 150 -25.25 -6.71 -21.10
C ASN A 150 -26.61 -7.35 -21.39
#